data_3c46eeceaf7fee57cd8d3da3e0e5a92b
#
_entry.id   3c46eeceaf7fee57cd8d3da3e0e5a92b
#
_cell.length_a   1.000
_cell.length_b   1.000
_cell.length_c   1.000
_cell.angle_alpha   90.00
_cell.angle_beta   90.00
_cell.angle_gamma   90.00
#
_symmetry.space_group_name_H-M   'P 1'
#
loop_
_entity.id
_entity.type
_entity.pdbx_description
1 polymer ?
#
loop_
_entity_poly.entity_id
_entity_poly.type
_entity_poly.pdbx_seq_one_letter_code
_entity_poly.pdbx_strand_id
1 'polypeptide(L)'
;MAPRKRGGRGISFIFCCFRNNDHPEITYRLRNDSNFALQTMEPALPMPPVEELDVMFSELVDELDLTDKHREAMFALPAEKKWQIYCSKKKDQEENKGATSWPEFYIDQLNSMAARKSLLALEKEEEEERSKTIESLKTALRTKPMRFVTRFIDLDGLSCILNFLKTMDYETSESRIHTSLIGCIKALMNNSQGRAHVLAHSESINVIAQSLSTENIKTKVAVLEILGAVCLVPGGHKKVLQAMLHYQKYASERTRFQTLINDLDKSTGRYRDEVSLKTAIMSFINAVLSQGAGVVRCLHCSLAQMH
;
A
#
# COMPACT_ATOMS: atom_id res chain seq x y z
N MET A 1 29.69 24.08 -26.31
CA MET A 1 29.63 23.12 -25.19
C MET A 1 28.36 23.41 -24.36
N ALA A 2 27.33 22.61 -24.49
CA ALA A 2 26.07 22.79 -23.76
C ALA A 2 26.08 21.94 -22.49
N PRO A 3 25.57 22.41 -21.34
CA PRO A 3 25.59 21.65 -20.11
C PRO A 3 24.49 20.55 -20.09
N ARG A 4 24.91 19.33 -19.75
CA ARG A 4 24.05 18.18 -19.58
C ARG A 4 23.11 18.38 -18.37
N LYS A 5 21.81 18.39 -18.61
CA LYS A 5 20.78 18.31 -17.57
C LYS A 5 20.81 16.90 -16.92
N ARG A 6 21.22 16.84 -15.66
CA ARG A 6 21.03 15.65 -14.81
C ARG A 6 19.57 15.60 -14.40
N GLY A 7 18.84 14.58 -14.88
CA GLY A 7 17.48 14.29 -14.46
C GLY A 7 17.45 13.74 -13.03
N GLY A 8 16.88 14.48 -12.10
CA GLY A 8 16.56 14.02 -10.75
C GLY A 8 15.44 13.00 -10.81
N ARG A 9 15.76 11.72 -10.57
CA ARG A 9 14.79 10.67 -10.28
C ARG A 9 14.56 10.65 -8.76
N GLY A 10 13.39 11.02 -8.34
CA GLY A 10 13.00 10.85 -6.95
C GLY A 10 11.99 11.91 -6.54
N ILE A 11 10.87 11.51 -6.05
CA ILE A 11 9.77 12.24 -5.38
C ILE A 11 8.43 12.20 -6.14
N SER A 12 8.32 11.46 -7.23
CA SER A 12 7.05 11.44 -7.97
C SER A 12 6.02 10.40 -7.48
N PHE A 13 6.38 9.49 -6.57
CA PHE A 13 5.49 8.37 -6.23
C PHE A 13 4.41 8.66 -5.17
N ILE A 14 4.63 9.63 -4.29
CA ILE A 14 3.68 9.92 -3.19
C ILE A 14 2.54 10.82 -3.66
N PHE A 15 2.80 11.71 -4.63
CA PHE A 15 1.79 12.66 -5.10
C PHE A 15 0.81 12.11 -6.14
N CYS A 16 1.13 11.00 -6.81
CA CYS A 16 0.27 10.44 -7.86
C CYS A 16 -0.98 9.72 -7.34
N CYS A 17 -0.99 9.27 -6.08
CA CYS A 17 -2.11 8.48 -5.57
C CYS A 17 -3.28 9.30 -5.01
N PHE A 18 -3.13 10.64 -4.83
CA PHE A 18 -4.10 11.44 -4.08
C PHE A 18 -4.53 12.75 -4.75
N ARG A 19 -4.13 13.01 -5.99
CA ARG A 19 -4.60 14.18 -6.70
C ARG A 19 -5.99 13.92 -7.27
N ASN A 20 -7.01 14.55 -6.71
CA ASN A 20 -8.31 14.64 -7.36
C ASN A 20 -8.12 15.28 -8.74
N ASN A 21 -8.58 14.58 -9.77
CA ASN A 21 -8.79 14.99 -11.15
C ASN A 21 -7.63 14.97 -12.16
N ASP A 22 -6.40 14.56 -11.83
CA ASP A 22 -5.46 14.23 -12.89
C ASP A 22 -4.90 12.83 -12.62
N HIS A 23 -5.52 11.82 -13.23
CA HIS A 23 -4.89 10.51 -13.34
C HIS A 23 -3.58 10.68 -14.13
N PRO A 24 -2.45 10.12 -13.68
CA PRO A 24 -1.32 9.99 -14.56
C PRO A 24 -1.82 9.20 -15.77
N GLU A 25 -1.81 9.82 -16.94
CA GLU A 25 -1.88 9.06 -18.18
C GLU A 25 -0.75 8.04 -18.10
N ILE A 26 -1.12 6.78 -17.88
CA ILE A 26 -0.24 5.67 -18.16
C ILE A 26 -0.15 5.65 -19.68
N THR A 27 0.70 6.51 -20.22
CA THR A 27 1.16 6.39 -21.59
C THR A 27 1.97 5.11 -21.62
N TYR A 28 1.31 4.01 -21.98
CA TYR A 28 2.01 2.87 -22.55
C TYR A 28 2.68 3.39 -23.82
N ARG A 29 3.94 3.82 -23.70
CA ARG A 29 4.80 3.93 -24.88
C ARG A 29 4.93 2.50 -25.38
N LEU A 30 4.09 2.14 -26.31
CA LEU A 30 4.36 1.04 -27.22
C LEU A 30 5.72 1.37 -27.84
N ARG A 31 6.77 0.70 -27.37
CA ARG A 31 8.01 0.61 -28.10
C ARG A 31 7.60 0.02 -29.45
N ASN A 32 7.73 0.82 -30.48
CA ASN A 32 7.69 0.39 -31.86
C ASN A 32 8.90 -0.49 -32.14
N ASP A 33 8.96 -1.65 -31.54
CA ASP A 33 9.77 -2.75 -32.01
C ASP A 33 8.92 -3.48 -33.05
N SER A 34 9.17 -3.16 -34.31
CA SER A 34 8.51 -3.65 -35.52
C SER A 34 8.65 -5.15 -35.77
N ASN A 35 8.80 -5.98 -34.73
CA ASN A 35 8.88 -7.44 -34.81
C ASN A 35 8.10 -8.17 -33.69
N PHE A 36 7.11 -7.51 -33.04
CA PHE A 36 6.11 -8.27 -32.32
C PHE A 36 5.04 -8.69 -33.32
N ALA A 37 5.28 -9.82 -34.00
CA ALA A 37 4.20 -10.61 -34.58
C ALA A 37 3.25 -10.88 -33.41
N LEU A 38 2.08 -10.24 -33.41
CA LEU A 38 0.93 -10.68 -32.65
C LEU A 38 0.70 -12.13 -33.07
N GLN A 39 1.22 -13.09 -32.29
CA GLN A 39 0.72 -14.44 -32.33
C GLN A 39 -0.76 -14.30 -31.98
N THR A 40 -1.58 -14.38 -32.98
CA THR A 40 -3.01 -14.62 -32.85
C THR A 40 -3.12 -15.95 -32.14
N MET A 41 -3.14 -15.91 -30.79
CA MET A 41 -3.54 -17.07 -30.01
C MET A 41 -5.00 -17.31 -30.36
N GLU A 42 -5.25 -18.35 -31.16
CA GLU A 42 -6.60 -18.82 -31.34
C GLU A 42 -7.22 -19.08 -29.97
N PRO A 43 -8.40 -18.51 -29.67
CA PRO A 43 -9.05 -18.75 -28.40
C PRO A 43 -9.30 -20.26 -28.26
N ALA A 44 -8.76 -20.88 -27.22
CA ALA A 44 -8.89 -22.31 -26.96
C ALA A 44 -10.34 -22.74 -26.65
N LEU A 45 -11.26 -21.80 -26.57
CA LEU A 45 -12.69 -22.00 -26.30
C LEU A 45 -13.54 -21.32 -27.37
N PRO A 46 -14.68 -21.91 -27.79
CA PRO A 46 -15.60 -21.28 -28.71
C PRO A 46 -16.19 -20.02 -28.07
N MET A 47 -16.34 -18.94 -28.85
CA MET A 47 -16.91 -17.69 -28.39
C MET A 47 -18.42 -17.87 -28.11
N PRO A 48 -18.92 -17.51 -26.93
CA PRO A 48 -20.35 -17.58 -26.62
C PRO A 48 -21.14 -16.52 -27.41
N PRO A 49 -22.47 -16.58 -27.41
CA PRO A 49 -23.34 -15.53 -27.96
C PRO A 49 -22.98 -14.18 -27.34
N VAL A 50 -23.13 -13.10 -28.14
CA VAL A 50 -22.71 -11.73 -27.75
C VAL A 50 -23.37 -11.28 -26.45
N GLU A 51 -24.65 -11.66 -26.24
CA GLU A 51 -25.40 -11.31 -25.02
C GLU A 51 -24.80 -11.95 -23.77
N GLU A 52 -24.40 -13.21 -23.85
CA GLU A 52 -23.73 -13.93 -22.75
C GLU A 52 -22.31 -13.40 -22.53
N LEU A 53 -21.59 -13.09 -23.60
CA LEU A 53 -20.26 -12.49 -23.53
C LEU A 53 -20.31 -11.12 -22.82
N ASP A 54 -21.30 -10.28 -23.09
CA ASP A 54 -21.42 -8.96 -22.48
C ASP A 54 -21.69 -9.06 -20.96
N VAL A 55 -22.47 -10.05 -20.52
CA VAL A 55 -22.66 -10.31 -19.08
C VAL A 55 -21.35 -10.74 -18.42
N MET A 56 -20.67 -11.75 -18.99
CA MET A 56 -19.40 -12.25 -18.49
C MET A 56 -18.30 -11.19 -18.48
N PHE A 57 -18.29 -10.33 -19.51
CA PHE A 57 -17.33 -9.24 -19.62
C PHE A 57 -17.64 -8.09 -18.66
N SER A 58 -18.92 -7.84 -18.35
CA SER A 58 -19.34 -6.86 -17.33
C SER A 58 -18.83 -7.26 -15.95
N GLU A 59 -18.98 -8.53 -15.57
CA GLU A 59 -18.43 -9.05 -14.30
C GLU A 59 -16.91 -8.86 -14.23
N LEU A 60 -16.21 -9.13 -15.35
CA LEU A 60 -14.76 -8.92 -15.42
C LEU A 60 -14.37 -7.44 -15.26
N VAL A 61 -15.10 -6.52 -15.91
CA VAL A 61 -14.83 -5.08 -15.84
C VAL A 61 -15.12 -4.55 -14.44
N ASP A 62 -16.14 -5.07 -13.76
CA ASP A 62 -16.45 -4.73 -12.36
C ASP A 62 -15.36 -5.16 -11.39
N GLU A 63 -14.62 -6.23 -11.70
CA GLU A 63 -13.46 -6.67 -10.93
C GLU A 63 -12.23 -5.75 -11.06
N LEU A 64 -12.18 -4.85 -12.05
CA LEU A 64 -10.97 -4.11 -12.41
C LEU A 64 -10.91 -2.68 -11.83
N ASP A 65 -11.67 -2.27 -10.85
CA ASP A 65 -11.66 -0.91 -10.22
C ASP A 65 -11.28 0.22 -11.21
N LEU A 66 -11.89 0.22 -12.40
CA LEU A 66 -11.60 1.17 -13.47
C LEU A 66 -12.37 2.47 -13.29
N THR A 67 -11.78 3.59 -13.74
CA THR A 67 -12.53 4.86 -13.85
C THR A 67 -13.64 4.75 -14.92
N ASP A 68 -14.69 5.57 -14.78
CA ASP A 68 -15.85 5.55 -15.68
C ASP A 68 -15.43 5.64 -17.15
N LYS A 69 -14.47 6.50 -17.50
CA LYS A 69 -13.94 6.62 -18.87
C LYS A 69 -13.29 5.33 -19.40
N HIS A 70 -12.53 4.65 -18.55
CA HIS A 70 -11.90 3.39 -18.95
C HIS A 70 -12.92 2.26 -19.04
N ARG A 71 -13.92 2.28 -18.16
CA ARG A 71 -15.04 1.35 -18.19
C ARG A 71 -15.85 1.47 -19.50
N GLU A 72 -16.22 2.68 -19.90
CA GLU A 72 -16.88 2.95 -21.17
C GLU A 72 -16.03 2.49 -22.37
N ALA A 73 -14.72 2.77 -22.35
CA ALA A 73 -13.81 2.34 -23.40
C ALA A 73 -13.71 0.80 -23.51
N MET A 74 -13.75 0.07 -22.38
CA MET A 74 -13.74 -1.39 -22.36
C MET A 74 -15.05 -1.96 -22.95
N PHE A 75 -16.21 -1.38 -22.62
CA PHE A 75 -17.49 -1.81 -23.18
C PHE A 75 -17.63 -1.49 -24.68
N ALA A 76 -16.94 -0.45 -25.16
CA ALA A 76 -16.91 -0.10 -26.58
C ALA A 76 -16.06 -1.03 -27.46
N LEU A 77 -15.34 -2.00 -26.87
CA LEU A 77 -14.51 -2.95 -27.61
C LEU A 77 -15.38 -3.92 -28.45
N PRO A 78 -14.90 -4.35 -29.64
CA PRO A 78 -15.53 -5.42 -30.44
C PRO A 78 -15.61 -6.73 -29.63
N ALA A 79 -16.63 -7.54 -29.88
CA ALA A 79 -16.89 -8.81 -29.20
C ALA A 79 -15.68 -9.75 -29.19
N GLU A 80 -14.96 -9.83 -30.32
CA GLU A 80 -13.74 -10.63 -30.44
C GLU A 80 -12.63 -10.20 -29.46
N LYS A 81 -12.45 -8.89 -29.29
CA LYS A 81 -11.46 -8.35 -28.34
C LYS A 81 -11.91 -8.56 -26.89
N LYS A 82 -13.18 -8.37 -26.59
CA LYS A 82 -13.75 -8.70 -25.27
C LYS A 82 -13.49 -10.16 -24.93
N TRP A 83 -13.71 -11.07 -25.89
CA TRP A 83 -13.48 -12.50 -25.72
C TRP A 83 -12.01 -12.85 -25.50
N GLN A 84 -11.10 -12.25 -26.27
CA GLN A 84 -9.65 -12.44 -26.09
C GLN A 84 -9.19 -12.01 -24.70
N ILE A 85 -9.66 -10.84 -24.23
CA ILE A 85 -9.35 -10.33 -22.88
C ILE A 85 -9.89 -11.27 -21.80
N TYR A 86 -11.14 -11.74 -21.97
CA TYR A 86 -11.78 -12.66 -21.05
C TYR A 86 -11.03 -14.01 -20.97
N CYS A 87 -10.69 -14.62 -22.11
CA CYS A 87 -9.94 -15.87 -22.17
C CYS A 87 -8.54 -15.73 -21.56
N SER A 88 -7.83 -14.64 -21.85
CA SER A 88 -6.53 -14.38 -21.25
C SER A 88 -6.61 -14.32 -19.74
N LYS A 89 -7.59 -13.58 -19.20
CA LYS A 89 -7.82 -13.49 -17.75
C LYS A 89 -8.23 -14.81 -17.10
N LYS A 90 -9.06 -15.59 -17.78
CA LYS A 90 -9.48 -16.91 -17.28
C LYS A 90 -8.30 -17.89 -17.25
N LYS A 91 -7.42 -17.85 -18.24
CA LYS A 91 -6.20 -18.65 -18.27
C LYS A 91 -5.25 -18.28 -17.12
N ASP A 92 -5.02 -16.98 -16.90
CA ASP A 92 -4.23 -16.48 -15.75
C ASP A 92 -4.84 -16.93 -14.41
N GLN A 93 -6.17 -17.04 -14.33
CA GLN A 93 -6.87 -17.50 -13.12
C GLN A 93 -6.73 -19.01 -12.91
N GLU A 94 -6.69 -19.80 -13.98
CA GLU A 94 -6.51 -21.26 -13.91
C GLU A 94 -5.07 -21.66 -13.56
N GLU A 95 -4.08 -20.95 -14.09
CA GLU A 95 -2.67 -21.14 -13.76
C GLU A 95 -2.36 -20.77 -12.29
N ASN A 96 -3.20 -19.93 -11.66
CA ASN A 96 -3.05 -19.46 -10.28
C ASN A 96 -3.89 -20.24 -9.24
N LYS A 97 -4.27 -21.48 -9.48
CA LYS A 97 -5.09 -22.29 -8.54
C LYS A 97 -4.37 -22.80 -7.29
N GLY A 98 -3.17 -22.33 -6.97
CA GLY A 98 -2.48 -22.66 -5.73
C GLY A 98 -3.13 -22.07 -4.46
N ALA A 99 -2.77 -22.58 -3.28
CA ALA A 99 -3.27 -22.09 -1.99
C ALA A 99 -3.10 -20.57 -1.83
N THR A 100 -2.01 -20.00 -2.35
CA THR A 100 -1.71 -18.56 -2.37
C THR A 100 -2.65 -17.72 -3.26
N SER A 101 -3.58 -18.36 -3.97
CA SER A 101 -4.58 -17.65 -4.77
C SER A 101 -5.77 -17.17 -3.95
N TRP A 102 -5.92 -17.62 -2.72
CA TRP A 102 -7.05 -17.35 -1.85
C TRP A 102 -6.63 -16.53 -0.63
N PRO A 103 -7.38 -15.48 -0.25
CA PRO A 103 -7.11 -14.67 0.94
C PRO A 103 -7.10 -15.47 2.24
N GLU A 104 -7.93 -16.50 2.34
CA GLU A 104 -8.06 -17.39 3.49
C GLU A 104 -6.71 -17.97 3.92
N PHE A 105 -5.91 -18.42 2.97
CA PHE A 105 -4.56 -18.93 3.24
C PHE A 105 -3.70 -17.91 4.01
N TYR A 106 -3.69 -16.67 3.54
CA TYR A 106 -2.88 -15.62 4.17
C TYR A 106 -3.41 -15.22 5.55
N ILE A 107 -4.73 -15.22 5.74
CA ILE A 107 -5.37 -14.91 7.02
C ILE A 107 -5.02 -15.98 8.06
N ASP A 108 -5.09 -17.26 7.68
CA ASP A 108 -4.71 -18.38 8.55
C ASP A 108 -3.24 -18.30 8.92
N GLN A 109 -2.36 -17.99 7.96
CA GLN A 109 -0.93 -17.79 8.22
C GLN A 109 -0.68 -16.61 9.16
N LEU A 110 -1.31 -15.44 8.94
CA LEU A 110 -1.17 -14.27 9.81
C LEU A 110 -1.60 -14.58 11.24
N ASN A 111 -2.73 -15.27 11.44
CA ASN A 111 -3.23 -15.65 12.75
C ASN A 111 -2.31 -16.66 13.44
N SER A 112 -1.79 -17.64 12.70
CA SER A 112 -0.81 -18.60 13.21
C SER A 112 0.49 -17.91 13.64
N MET A 113 0.98 -16.97 12.83
CA MET A 113 2.19 -16.20 13.15
C MET A 113 1.99 -15.31 14.38
N ALA A 114 0.84 -14.62 14.49
CA ALA A 114 0.51 -13.76 15.63
C ALA A 114 0.35 -14.54 16.95
N ALA A 115 -0.12 -15.78 16.89
CA ALA A 115 -0.27 -16.65 18.06
C ALA A 115 1.09 -17.13 18.65
N ARG A 116 2.13 -17.21 17.82
CA ARG A 116 3.48 -17.60 18.25
C ARG A 116 4.25 -16.37 18.71
N LYS A 117 4.28 -16.14 20.00
CA LYS A 117 4.70 -14.89 20.67
C LYS A 117 6.21 -14.57 20.66
N SER A 118 7.09 -15.43 20.14
CA SER A 118 8.53 -15.16 20.20
C SER A 118 9.26 -15.66 18.98
N LEU A 119 10.04 -14.77 18.34
CA LEU A 119 11.03 -15.12 17.32
C LEU A 119 12.26 -15.82 17.91
N LEU A 120 12.53 -15.65 19.22
CA LEU A 120 13.68 -16.25 19.93
C LEU A 120 13.71 -17.79 19.85
N ALA A 121 12.55 -18.42 19.57
CA ALA A 121 12.44 -19.88 19.45
C ALA A 121 12.42 -20.37 17.99
N LEU A 122 12.57 -19.46 17.00
CA LEU A 122 12.47 -19.81 15.59
C LEU A 122 13.84 -19.99 14.97
N GLU A 123 13.98 -21.05 14.19
CA GLU A 123 15.12 -21.21 13.29
C GLU A 123 15.06 -20.12 12.19
N LYS A 124 16.22 -19.66 11.72
CA LYS A 124 16.33 -18.62 10.68
C LYS A 124 15.54 -18.95 9.41
N GLU A 125 15.38 -20.22 9.10
CA GLU A 125 14.61 -20.70 7.96
C GLU A 125 13.11 -20.41 8.11
N GLU A 126 12.57 -20.56 9.31
CA GLU A 126 11.15 -20.27 9.61
C GLU A 126 10.85 -18.77 9.55
N GLU A 127 11.76 -17.91 10.00
CA GLU A 127 11.63 -16.45 9.85
C GLU A 127 11.64 -16.02 8.39
N GLU A 128 12.51 -16.62 7.58
CA GLU A 128 12.57 -16.31 6.14
C GLU A 128 11.30 -16.76 5.41
N GLU A 129 10.75 -17.92 5.77
CA GLU A 129 9.50 -18.42 5.18
C GLU A 129 8.30 -17.55 5.57
N ARG A 130 8.21 -17.11 6.81
CA ARG A 130 7.22 -16.12 7.27
C ARG A 130 7.33 -14.81 6.49
N SER A 131 8.54 -14.31 6.35
CA SER A 131 8.81 -13.10 5.58
C SER A 131 8.37 -13.25 4.12
N LYS A 132 8.66 -14.39 3.48
CA LYS A 132 8.23 -14.70 2.10
C LYS A 132 6.71 -14.74 1.98
N THR A 133 6.03 -15.35 2.93
CA THR A 133 4.56 -15.43 2.95
C THR A 133 3.92 -14.04 3.01
N ILE A 134 4.43 -13.15 3.87
CA ILE A 134 3.89 -11.78 4.00
C ILE A 134 4.24 -10.94 2.76
N GLU A 135 5.42 -11.10 2.17
CA GLU A 135 5.77 -10.46 0.90
C GLU A 135 4.88 -10.95 -0.26
N SER A 136 4.52 -12.23 -0.26
CA SER A 136 3.55 -12.79 -1.21
C SER A 136 2.16 -12.18 -1.02
N LEU A 137 1.69 -12.02 0.21
CA LEU A 137 0.43 -11.30 0.49
C LEU A 137 0.48 -9.85 0.01
N LYS A 138 1.57 -9.13 0.30
CA LYS A 138 1.76 -7.75 -0.18
C LYS A 138 1.67 -7.66 -1.70
N THR A 139 2.28 -8.63 -2.39
CA THR A 139 2.23 -8.71 -3.85
C THR A 139 0.82 -9.04 -4.32
N ALA A 140 0.14 -10.02 -3.69
CA ALA A 140 -1.23 -10.39 -4.00
C ALA A 140 -2.21 -9.21 -3.87
N LEU A 141 -2.13 -8.44 -2.78
CA LEU A 141 -2.96 -7.24 -2.57
C LEU A 141 -2.73 -6.14 -3.61
N ARG A 142 -1.56 -6.13 -4.28
CA ARG A 142 -1.24 -5.16 -5.33
C ARG A 142 -1.62 -5.61 -6.73
N THR A 143 -1.58 -6.91 -6.99
CA THR A 143 -1.60 -7.45 -8.36
C THR A 143 -2.79 -8.36 -8.65
N LYS A 144 -3.41 -8.93 -7.62
CA LYS A 144 -4.58 -9.80 -7.80
C LYS A 144 -5.82 -8.96 -8.13
N PRO A 145 -6.83 -9.56 -8.81
CA PRO A 145 -8.10 -8.88 -9.10
C PRO A 145 -8.80 -8.35 -7.85
N MET A 146 -9.66 -7.33 -8.02
CA MET A 146 -10.42 -6.70 -6.92
C MET A 146 -11.17 -7.69 -6.05
N ARG A 147 -11.72 -8.77 -6.61
CA ARG A 147 -12.39 -9.83 -5.83
C ARG A 147 -11.51 -10.43 -4.72
N PHE A 148 -10.17 -10.51 -4.94
CA PHE A 148 -9.23 -10.96 -3.91
C PHE A 148 -9.18 -9.95 -2.76
N VAL A 149 -9.08 -8.67 -3.07
CA VAL A 149 -9.03 -7.59 -2.08
C VAL A 149 -10.37 -7.50 -1.33
N THR A 150 -11.50 -7.55 -2.04
CA THR A 150 -12.84 -7.54 -1.43
C THR A 150 -12.99 -8.73 -0.49
N ARG A 151 -12.64 -9.93 -0.94
CA ARG A 151 -12.70 -11.14 -0.10
C ARG A 151 -11.77 -11.05 1.12
N PHE A 152 -10.56 -10.49 0.95
CA PHE A 152 -9.64 -10.25 2.08
C PHE A 152 -10.23 -9.27 3.11
N ILE A 153 -10.95 -8.24 2.65
CA ILE A 153 -11.66 -7.27 3.50
C ILE A 153 -12.82 -7.95 4.22
N ASP A 154 -13.65 -8.72 3.50
CA ASP A 154 -14.84 -9.41 4.05
C ASP A 154 -14.46 -10.43 5.13
N LEU A 155 -13.30 -11.03 5.03
CA LEU A 155 -12.71 -11.95 6.00
C LEU A 155 -11.94 -11.25 7.13
N ASP A 156 -12.07 -9.93 7.24
CA ASP A 156 -11.41 -9.11 8.27
C ASP A 156 -9.88 -9.24 8.29
N GLY A 157 -9.28 -9.40 7.11
CA GLY A 157 -7.83 -9.55 6.95
C GLY A 157 -7.03 -8.36 7.45
N LEU A 158 -7.60 -7.14 7.42
CA LEU A 158 -6.97 -5.96 8.01
C LEU A 158 -6.80 -6.11 9.52
N SER A 159 -7.81 -6.58 10.24
CA SER A 159 -7.72 -6.80 11.69
C SER A 159 -6.67 -7.85 12.03
N CYS A 160 -6.48 -8.88 11.20
CA CYS A 160 -5.41 -9.85 11.38
C CYS A 160 -4.03 -9.19 11.29
N ILE A 161 -3.81 -8.31 10.29
CA ILE A 161 -2.55 -7.54 10.16
C ILE A 161 -2.36 -6.63 11.37
N LEU A 162 -3.39 -5.88 11.78
CA LEU A 162 -3.31 -4.95 12.90
C LEU A 162 -3.07 -5.68 14.24
N ASN A 163 -3.70 -6.84 14.45
CA ASN A 163 -3.46 -7.66 15.63
C ASN A 163 -2.02 -8.19 15.67
N PHE A 164 -1.49 -8.60 14.53
CA PHE A 164 -0.10 -9.00 14.46
C PHE A 164 0.84 -7.84 14.81
N LEU A 165 0.61 -6.65 14.25
CA LEU A 165 1.39 -5.44 14.58
C LEU A 165 1.35 -5.10 16.09
N LYS A 166 0.19 -5.25 16.73
CA LYS A 166 0.03 -5.00 18.19
C LYS A 166 0.74 -6.04 19.09
N THR A 167 0.87 -7.27 18.61
CA THR A 167 1.42 -8.39 19.39
C THR A 167 2.89 -8.65 19.16
N MET A 168 3.53 -7.87 18.25
CA MET A 168 4.95 -7.99 17.97
C MET A 168 5.79 -7.70 19.20
N ASP A 169 6.81 -8.55 19.42
CA ASP A 169 7.91 -8.26 20.31
C ASP A 169 8.93 -7.29 19.66
N TYR A 170 9.90 -6.85 20.43
CA TYR A 170 10.92 -5.90 19.96
C TYR A 170 11.70 -6.45 18.75
N GLU A 171 12.12 -7.72 18.78
CA GLU A 171 12.92 -8.33 17.72
C GLU A 171 12.13 -8.39 16.40
N THR A 172 10.86 -8.83 16.47
CA THR A 172 9.96 -8.83 15.28
C THR A 172 9.73 -7.42 14.77
N SER A 173 9.63 -6.42 15.65
CA SER A 173 9.40 -5.02 15.24
C SER A 173 10.58 -4.42 14.50
N GLU A 174 11.80 -4.92 14.69
CA GLU A 174 13.00 -4.51 13.96
C GLU A 174 13.25 -5.36 12.71
N SER A 175 12.48 -6.43 12.51
CA SER A 175 12.64 -7.37 11.42
C SER A 175 12.01 -6.88 10.09
N ARG A 176 12.27 -7.63 9.02
CA ARG A 176 11.62 -7.42 7.72
C ARG A 176 10.11 -7.68 7.75
N ILE A 177 9.64 -8.51 8.68
CA ILE A 177 8.23 -8.87 8.86
C ILE A 177 7.40 -7.61 9.12
N HIS A 178 7.85 -6.74 10.03
CA HIS A 178 7.18 -5.47 10.32
C HIS A 178 7.06 -4.58 9.07
N THR A 179 8.17 -4.38 8.36
CA THR A 179 8.17 -3.60 7.12
C THR A 179 7.19 -4.16 6.09
N SER A 180 7.12 -5.49 5.96
CA SER A 180 6.25 -6.16 5.00
C SER A 180 4.78 -6.06 5.38
N LEU A 181 4.43 -6.14 6.67
CA LEU A 181 3.06 -5.93 7.16
C LEU A 181 2.57 -4.50 6.92
N ILE A 182 3.40 -3.49 7.19
CA ILE A 182 3.11 -2.10 6.82
C ILE A 182 2.97 -1.97 5.30
N GLY A 183 3.80 -2.70 4.54
CA GLY A 183 3.70 -2.80 3.08
C GLY A 183 2.38 -3.41 2.60
N CYS A 184 1.80 -4.40 3.33
CA CYS A 184 0.48 -4.95 3.03
C CYS A 184 -0.62 -3.91 3.22
N ILE A 185 -0.59 -3.13 4.30
CA ILE A 185 -1.55 -2.03 4.52
C ILE A 185 -1.43 -0.99 3.40
N LYS A 186 -0.19 -0.61 3.03
CA LYS A 186 0.05 0.31 1.92
C LYS A 186 -0.50 -0.24 0.60
N ALA A 187 -0.33 -1.55 0.33
CA ALA A 187 -0.87 -2.21 -0.85
C ALA A 187 -2.40 -2.21 -0.86
N LEU A 188 -3.03 -2.50 0.30
CA LEU A 188 -4.47 -2.44 0.47
C LEU A 188 -5.03 -1.03 0.18
N MET A 189 -4.31 0.03 0.57
CA MET A 189 -4.71 1.41 0.33
C MET A 189 -4.54 1.88 -1.13
N ASN A 190 -3.94 1.10 -2.01
CA ASN A 190 -3.80 1.46 -3.42
C ASN A 190 -5.14 1.44 -4.18
N ASN A 191 -6.12 0.69 -3.70
CA ASN A 191 -7.47 0.69 -4.27
C ASN A 191 -8.47 1.46 -3.39
N SER A 192 -9.59 1.85 -3.97
CA SER A 192 -10.62 2.67 -3.32
C SER A 192 -11.27 1.98 -2.13
N GLN A 193 -11.65 0.71 -2.28
CA GLN A 193 -12.30 -0.08 -1.22
C GLN A 193 -11.36 -0.32 -0.04
N GLY A 194 -10.13 -0.77 -0.32
CA GLY A 194 -9.12 -1.01 0.72
C GLY A 194 -8.78 0.26 1.47
N ARG A 195 -8.64 1.38 0.77
CA ARG A 195 -8.41 2.70 1.41
C ARG A 195 -9.58 3.09 2.30
N ALA A 196 -10.81 2.98 1.81
CA ALA A 196 -12.00 3.27 2.60
C ALA A 196 -12.09 2.38 3.84
N HIS A 197 -11.79 1.08 3.70
CA HIS A 197 -11.77 0.11 4.79
C HIS A 197 -10.73 0.45 5.86
N VAL A 198 -9.49 0.74 5.48
CA VAL A 198 -8.42 1.16 6.41
C VAL A 198 -8.83 2.45 7.14
N LEU A 199 -9.42 3.42 6.43
CA LEU A 199 -9.85 4.68 7.04
C LEU A 199 -11.08 4.51 7.95
N ALA A 200 -11.97 3.57 7.66
CA ALA A 200 -13.16 3.30 8.48
C ALA A 200 -12.83 2.54 9.77
N HIS A 201 -11.79 1.73 9.76
CA HIS A 201 -11.38 0.93 10.94
C HIS A 201 -10.91 1.86 12.07
N SER A 202 -11.49 1.69 13.25
CA SER A 202 -11.35 2.63 14.39
C SER A 202 -9.90 2.80 14.87
N GLU A 203 -9.10 1.75 14.85
CA GLU A 203 -7.75 1.74 15.42
C GLU A 203 -6.62 1.69 14.40
N SER A 204 -6.94 1.51 13.12
CA SER A 204 -5.93 1.29 12.08
C SER A 204 -4.84 2.36 12.07
N ILE A 205 -5.22 3.63 12.08
CA ILE A 205 -4.28 4.75 11.99
C ILE A 205 -3.45 4.87 13.28
N ASN A 206 -4.03 4.55 14.45
CA ASN A 206 -3.30 4.50 15.72
C ASN A 206 -2.23 3.41 15.70
N VAL A 207 -2.57 2.19 15.28
CA VAL A 207 -1.64 1.06 15.20
C VAL A 207 -0.54 1.32 14.17
N ILE A 208 -0.89 1.90 13.02
CA ILE A 208 0.10 2.32 12.02
C ILE A 208 1.07 3.35 12.64
N ALA A 209 0.57 4.35 13.37
CA ALA A 209 1.42 5.34 14.02
C ALA A 209 2.33 4.73 15.09
N GLN A 210 1.87 3.73 15.85
CA GLN A 210 2.72 3.01 16.84
C GLN A 210 3.96 2.37 16.19
N SER A 211 3.86 1.99 14.92
CA SER A 211 5.00 1.45 14.17
C SER A 211 6.15 2.46 13.93
N LEU A 212 5.99 3.73 14.30
CA LEU A 212 7.08 4.71 14.34
C LEU A 212 8.10 4.46 15.47
N SER A 213 7.77 3.62 16.45
CA SER A 213 8.68 3.28 17.56
C SER A 213 9.84 2.39 17.13
N THR A 214 9.79 1.74 15.99
CA THR A 214 10.88 0.91 15.44
C THR A 214 12.11 1.77 15.10
N GLU A 215 13.32 1.20 15.18
CA GLU A 215 14.53 1.82 14.63
C GLU A 215 14.73 1.50 13.14
N ASN A 216 13.90 0.61 12.56
CA ASN A 216 13.97 0.26 11.16
C ASN A 216 13.50 1.41 10.24
N ILE A 217 14.46 2.04 9.57
CA ILE A 217 14.22 3.20 8.72
C ILE A 217 13.21 2.93 7.60
N LYS A 218 13.24 1.74 7.00
CA LYS A 218 12.30 1.39 5.91
C LYS A 218 10.86 1.34 6.41
N THR A 219 10.66 0.83 7.61
CA THR A 219 9.35 0.81 8.27
C THR A 219 8.88 2.23 8.58
N LYS A 220 9.74 3.05 9.21
CA LYS A 220 9.41 4.47 9.49
C LYS A 220 9.00 5.22 8.24
N VAL A 221 9.77 5.09 7.15
CA VAL A 221 9.46 5.72 5.86
C VAL A 221 8.09 5.27 5.34
N ALA A 222 7.82 3.96 5.34
CA ALA A 222 6.54 3.43 4.85
C ALA A 222 5.35 3.92 5.69
N VAL A 223 5.51 4.01 7.02
CA VAL A 223 4.49 4.55 7.93
C VAL A 223 4.23 6.03 7.64
N LEU A 224 5.28 6.84 7.51
CA LEU A 224 5.15 8.28 7.21
C LEU A 224 4.47 8.52 5.86
N GLU A 225 4.76 7.69 4.85
CA GLU A 225 4.09 7.75 3.56
C GLU A 225 2.58 7.46 3.68
N ILE A 226 2.20 6.46 4.48
CA ILE A 226 0.79 6.15 4.74
C ILE A 226 0.11 7.31 5.48
N LEU A 227 0.70 7.79 6.59
CA LEU A 227 0.13 8.87 7.38
C LEU A 227 0.01 10.17 6.58
N GLY A 228 1.02 10.49 5.76
CA GLY A 228 1.01 11.63 4.85
C GLY A 228 -0.12 11.52 3.82
N ALA A 229 -0.29 10.34 3.24
CA ALA A 229 -1.38 10.07 2.30
C ALA A 229 -2.76 10.19 2.96
N VAL A 230 -2.92 9.69 4.18
CA VAL A 230 -4.16 9.81 4.96
C VAL A 230 -4.48 11.27 5.25
N CYS A 231 -3.49 12.14 5.53
CA CYS A 231 -3.73 13.58 5.74
C CYS A 231 -4.45 14.25 4.56
N LEU A 232 -4.21 13.78 3.34
CA LEU A 232 -4.76 14.38 2.12
C LEU A 232 -6.20 13.92 1.80
N VAL A 233 -6.71 12.92 2.52
CA VAL A 233 -8.08 12.43 2.34
C VAL A 233 -9.05 13.23 3.22
N PRO A 234 -10.29 13.54 2.77
CA PRO A 234 -11.28 14.20 3.59
C PRO A 234 -11.47 13.54 4.96
N GLY A 235 -11.34 14.30 6.03
CA GLY A 235 -11.41 13.79 7.42
C GLY A 235 -10.17 13.02 7.92
N GLY A 236 -9.23 12.67 7.04
CA GLY A 236 -8.04 11.92 7.38
C GLY A 236 -7.05 12.72 8.22
N HIS A 237 -6.88 14.00 7.93
CA HIS A 237 -6.02 14.90 8.70
C HIS A 237 -6.31 14.86 10.21
N LYS A 238 -7.60 14.95 10.59
CA LYS A 238 -8.01 14.85 12.00
C LYS A 238 -7.63 13.51 12.61
N LYS A 239 -7.82 12.41 11.86
CA LYS A 239 -7.45 11.05 12.30
C LYS A 239 -5.95 10.92 12.53
N VAL A 240 -5.13 11.48 11.63
CA VAL A 240 -3.67 11.46 11.79
C VAL A 240 -3.23 12.27 13.00
N LEU A 241 -3.80 13.46 13.23
CA LEU A 241 -3.48 14.24 14.44
C LEU A 241 -3.85 13.51 15.73
N GLN A 242 -4.97 12.78 15.74
CA GLN A 242 -5.37 11.95 16.87
C GLN A 242 -4.43 10.75 17.04
N ALA A 243 -4.02 10.12 15.95
CA ALA A 243 -3.07 9.01 15.99
C ALA A 243 -1.68 9.45 16.49
N MET A 244 -1.21 10.63 16.11
CA MET A 244 0.05 11.18 16.63
C MET A 244 -0.06 11.55 18.12
N LEU A 245 -1.24 11.98 18.59
CA LEU A 245 -1.48 12.18 20.03
C LEU A 245 -1.54 10.84 20.78
N HIS A 246 -2.10 9.81 20.17
CA HIS A 246 -2.09 8.45 20.69
C HIS A 246 -0.66 7.91 20.77
N TYR A 247 0.13 8.10 19.72
CA TYR A 247 1.54 7.72 19.66
C TYR A 247 2.37 8.42 20.73
N GLN A 248 2.16 9.72 20.95
CA GLN A 248 2.82 10.48 22.03
C GLN A 248 2.66 9.78 23.40
N LYS A 249 1.45 9.33 23.71
CA LYS A 249 1.15 8.62 24.96
C LYS A 249 1.79 7.22 24.98
N TYR A 250 1.71 6.51 23.86
CA TYR A 250 2.28 5.18 23.71
C TYR A 250 3.80 5.16 23.89
N ALA A 251 4.49 6.10 23.26
CA ALA A 251 5.95 6.23 23.32
C ALA A 251 6.45 7.05 24.55
N SER A 252 5.54 7.52 25.42
CA SER A 252 5.85 8.37 26.59
C SER A 252 6.63 9.63 26.23
N GLU A 253 6.28 10.26 25.11
CA GLU A 253 6.95 11.45 24.60
C GLU A 253 6.39 12.75 25.22
N ARG A 254 7.23 13.76 25.34
CA ARG A 254 6.83 15.09 25.88
C ARG A 254 5.92 15.83 24.89
N THR A 255 6.21 15.73 23.59
CA THR A 255 5.47 16.43 22.54
C THR A 255 5.00 15.46 21.46
N ARG A 256 3.91 15.82 20.76
CA ARG A 256 3.22 14.98 19.76
C ARG A 256 4.13 14.48 18.62
N PHE A 257 5.16 15.22 18.25
CA PHE A 257 6.02 14.93 17.09
C PHE A 257 7.49 14.77 17.49
N GLN A 258 7.78 14.51 18.74
CA GLN A 258 9.15 14.48 19.29
C GLN A 258 10.05 13.47 18.56
N THR A 259 9.59 12.25 18.35
CA THR A 259 10.32 11.23 17.57
C THR A 259 10.75 11.77 16.22
N LEU A 260 9.84 12.42 15.47
CA LEU A 260 10.14 12.91 14.13
C LEU A 260 11.20 14.02 14.14
N ILE A 261 11.16 14.89 15.13
CA ILE A 261 12.14 15.96 15.28
C ILE A 261 13.50 15.36 15.68
N ASN A 262 13.51 14.41 16.61
CA ASN A 262 14.74 13.72 17.00
C ASN A 262 15.36 12.97 15.80
N ASP A 263 14.53 12.34 14.96
CA ASP A 263 15.01 11.63 13.77
C ASP A 263 15.53 12.59 12.68
N LEU A 264 15.05 13.85 12.62
CA LEU A 264 15.64 14.88 11.76
C LEU A 264 17.05 15.28 12.20
N ASP A 265 17.30 15.33 13.52
CA ASP A 265 18.60 15.72 14.08
C ASP A 265 19.60 14.57 14.11
N LYS A 266 19.12 13.31 14.20
CA LYS A 266 19.99 12.14 14.19
C LYS A 266 20.77 12.01 12.88
N SER A 267 22.07 11.67 13.00
CA SER A 267 22.91 11.19 11.90
C SER A 267 23.15 9.69 12.12
N THR A 268 22.74 8.88 11.16
CA THR A 268 22.86 7.42 11.23
C THR A 268 24.14 6.89 10.58
N GLY A 269 24.91 7.78 9.96
CA GLY A 269 26.12 7.42 9.21
C GLY A 269 25.85 6.71 7.87
N ARG A 270 24.58 6.43 7.54
CA ARG A 270 24.14 5.85 6.26
C ARG A 270 23.41 6.92 5.44
N TYR A 271 24.17 7.70 4.68
CA TYR A 271 23.65 8.84 3.93
C TYR A 271 22.33 8.57 3.17
N ARG A 272 22.24 7.43 2.49
CA ARG A 272 21.04 7.09 1.67
C ARG A 272 19.80 6.87 2.52
N ASP A 273 19.92 6.14 3.61
CA ASP A 273 18.82 5.83 4.54
C ASP A 273 18.40 7.09 5.27
N GLU A 274 19.36 7.91 5.71
CA GLU A 274 19.13 9.19 6.37
C GLU A 274 18.38 10.17 5.46
N VAL A 275 18.80 10.34 4.22
CA VAL A 275 18.11 11.20 3.25
C VAL A 275 16.68 10.69 2.99
N SER A 276 16.48 9.38 2.88
CA SER A 276 15.15 8.79 2.69
C SER A 276 14.22 9.09 3.86
N LEU A 277 14.69 8.91 5.10
CA LEU A 277 13.91 9.19 6.30
C LEU A 277 13.58 10.68 6.45
N LYS A 278 14.58 11.55 6.36
CA LYS A 278 14.39 13.00 6.46
C LYS A 278 13.46 13.54 5.38
N THR A 279 13.56 13.01 4.16
CA THR A 279 12.63 13.36 3.08
C THR A 279 11.19 12.92 3.39
N ALA A 280 11.01 11.71 3.93
CA ALA A 280 9.68 11.21 4.32
C ALA A 280 9.08 12.05 5.46
N ILE A 281 9.88 12.42 6.47
CA ILE A 281 9.45 13.30 7.57
C ILE A 281 9.03 14.67 7.03
N MET A 282 9.83 15.29 6.18
CA MET A 282 9.48 16.61 5.59
C MET A 282 8.24 16.54 4.72
N SER A 283 8.06 15.46 3.96
CA SER A 283 6.84 15.25 3.16
C SER A 283 5.61 15.09 4.04
N PHE A 284 5.72 14.36 5.16
CA PHE A 284 4.65 14.22 6.15
C PHE A 284 4.31 15.56 6.81
N ILE A 285 5.31 16.35 7.24
CA ILE A 285 5.11 17.69 7.79
C ILE A 285 4.36 18.58 6.79
N ASN A 286 4.77 18.58 5.53
CA ASN A 286 4.09 19.34 4.48
C ASN A 286 2.63 18.90 4.31
N ALA A 287 2.34 17.60 4.34
CA ALA A 287 0.98 17.08 4.26
C ALA A 287 0.12 17.54 5.45
N VAL A 288 0.68 17.53 6.66
CA VAL A 288 0.00 18.01 7.87
C VAL A 288 -0.27 19.50 7.80
N LEU A 289 0.70 20.32 7.37
CA LEU A 289 0.57 21.77 7.28
C LEU A 289 -0.38 22.23 6.16
N SER A 290 -0.46 21.50 5.06
CA SER A 290 -1.28 21.87 3.91
C SER A 290 -2.80 21.80 4.19
N GLN A 291 -3.22 21.10 5.24
CA GLN A 291 -4.63 20.77 5.49
C GLN A 291 -5.32 21.65 6.55
N GLY A 292 -4.67 22.68 7.10
CA GLY A 292 -5.42 23.59 7.97
C GLY A 292 -4.63 24.65 8.72
N ALA A 293 -5.19 25.86 8.78
CA ALA A 293 -4.67 27.00 9.53
C ALA A 293 -4.56 26.74 11.05
N GLY A 294 -5.34 25.79 11.61
CA GLY A 294 -5.26 25.40 13.02
C GLY A 294 -4.05 24.55 13.39
N VAL A 295 -3.41 23.93 12.41
CA VAL A 295 -2.28 23.00 12.60
C VAL A 295 -0.97 23.74 12.78
N VAL A 296 -0.83 24.92 12.15
CA VAL A 296 0.34 25.79 12.29
C VAL A 296 0.58 26.15 13.76
N ARG A 297 -0.49 26.36 14.53
CA ARG A 297 -0.38 26.61 15.98
C ARG A 297 0.16 25.40 16.74
N CYS A 298 -0.21 24.19 16.36
CA CYS A 298 0.20 22.98 17.10
C CYS A 298 1.68 22.63 16.88
N LEU A 299 2.18 22.81 15.66
CA LEU A 299 3.60 22.62 15.34
C LEU A 299 4.48 23.74 15.91
N HIS A 300 3.97 24.98 15.88
CA HIS A 300 4.67 26.11 16.46
C HIS A 300 4.82 25.96 17.99
N CYS A 301 3.77 25.47 18.68
CA CYS A 301 3.86 25.17 20.12
C CYS A 301 4.84 24.02 20.42
N SER A 302 4.89 23.00 19.56
CA SER A 302 5.84 21.88 19.77
C SER A 302 7.29 22.32 19.54
N LEU A 303 7.55 23.18 18.56
CA LEU A 303 8.89 23.74 18.30
C LEU A 303 9.28 24.78 19.37
N ALA A 304 8.35 25.59 19.86
CA ALA A 304 8.62 26.60 20.90
C ALA A 304 8.86 25.99 22.29
N GLN A 305 8.42 24.75 22.55
CA GLN A 305 8.67 24.05 23.82
C GLN A 305 10.02 23.31 23.85
N MET A 306 10.76 23.34 22.75
CA MET A 306 12.12 22.72 22.67
C MET A 306 13.25 23.74 22.86
N HIS A 307 12.93 25.03 23.03
CA HIS A 307 13.83 26.07 23.48
C HIS A 307 13.50 26.47 24.92
#